data_0c20058604c00c0a09ba84d944c87444
#
_entry.id   0c20058604c00c0a09ba84d944c87444
#
_cell.length_a   1.000
_cell.length_b   1.000
_cell.length_c   1.000
_cell.angle_alpha   90.00
_cell.angle_beta   90.00
_cell.angle_gamma   90.00
#
_symmetry.space_group_name_H-M   'P 1'
#
loop_
_entity.id
_entity.type
_entity.pdbx_description
1 polymer ?
#
loop_
_entity_poly.entity_id
_entity_poly.type
_entity_poly.pdbx_seq_one_letter_code
_entity_poly.pdbx_strand_id
1 'polypeptide(L)'
;EITKGLQNRHISLWQSHGKYYKNDKGEWGWQRPRLFCTTEDLFTQSFILPYVIPMLENAGANVYTPRERDTQKNEVIVDNDTRNGSIYLEMKSRKARWEKTDGYGFAQRKPVYEDGENPFLTGSARFTRTEKKKNKAFAEWIPTIPETGSYAVYVSYQTLPNSVSDAKYLVFHKGGVTEFKVNQRIGGGTWVYLGTFEFDKGSNDYGMVVLSNESSENGVICADAVRFGGGMGNISRGTVSGLPRYLEGARYSA
;
A
#
# COMPACT_ATOMS: atom_id res chain seq x y z
N GLU A 1 28.76 3.76 -6.57
CA GLU A 1 27.57 3.22 -5.87
C GLU A 1 26.92 2.19 -6.80
N ILE A 2 26.82 0.96 -6.36
CA ILE A 2 26.14 -0.09 -7.15
C ILE A 2 24.65 0.18 -7.02
N THR A 3 24.04 0.68 -8.08
CA THR A 3 22.59 0.86 -8.15
C THR A 3 21.93 -0.49 -8.40
N LYS A 4 20.77 -0.70 -7.80
CA LYS A 4 19.95 -1.89 -8.06
C LYS A 4 19.51 -1.87 -9.53
N GLY A 5 19.66 -2.98 -10.24
CA GLY A 5 19.47 -3.05 -11.70
C GLY A 5 18.08 -2.68 -12.19
N LEU A 6 17.04 -2.83 -11.32
CA LEU A 6 15.65 -2.45 -11.61
C LEU A 6 15.18 -1.22 -10.84
N GLN A 7 16.10 -0.43 -10.31
CA GLN A 7 15.75 0.77 -9.56
C GLN A 7 14.85 1.70 -10.38
N ASN A 8 13.75 2.16 -9.76
CA ASN A 8 12.73 3.01 -10.37
C ASN A 8 11.98 2.38 -11.57
N ARG A 9 12.07 1.06 -11.75
CA ARG A 9 11.23 0.36 -12.73
C ARG A 9 9.90 -0.01 -12.09
N HIS A 10 8.84 0.11 -12.86
CA HIS A 10 7.47 -0.24 -12.48
C HIS A 10 7.05 -1.45 -13.28
N ILE A 11 6.70 -2.51 -12.58
CA ILE A 11 6.38 -3.81 -13.18
C ILE A 11 4.98 -4.19 -12.70
N SER A 12 4.04 -4.30 -13.62
CA SER A 12 2.74 -4.93 -13.35
C SER A 12 2.88 -6.42 -13.61
N LEU A 13 2.60 -7.22 -12.59
CA LEU A 13 2.75 -8.66 -12.64
C LEU A 13 1.45 -9.34 -12.22
N TRP A 14 0.89 -10.12 -13.14
CA TRP A 14 -0.29 -10.93 -12.88
C TRP A 14 0.13 -12.40 -12.69
N GLN A 15 -0.10 -12.90 -11.46
CA GLN A 15 0.37 -14.22 -11.03
C GLN A 15 -0.53 -15.39 -11.41
N SER A 16 -1.39 -15.29 -12.36
CA SER A 16 -2.29 -16.29 -12.93
C SER A 16 -3.76 -15.86 -12.90
N HIS A 17 -4.66 -16.73 -13.34
CA HIS A 17 -6.09 -16.43 -13.53
C HIS A 17 -6.89 -16.36 -12.22
N GLY A 18 -6.63 -17.28 -11.28
CA GLY A 18 -7.33 -17.36 -10.01
C GLY A 18 -8.74 -17.89 -10.09
N LYS A 19 -9.56 -17.53 -9.12
CA LYS A 19 -10.97 -17.90 -9.07
C LYS A 19 -11.85 -16.91 -9.81
N TYR A 20 -12.96 -17.39 -10.34
CA TYR A 20 -14.04 -16.59 -10.90
C TYR A 20 -15.38 -17.07 -10.33
N TYR A 21 -16.36 -16.22 -10.37
CA TYR A 21 -17.72 -16.57 -9.93
C TYR A 21 -18.47 -17.28 -11.04
N LYS A 22 -18.91 -18.50 -10.76
CA LYS A 22 -19.73 -19.33 -11.66
C LYS A 22 -21.19 -19.00 -11.43
N ASN A 23 -21.76 -18.16 -12.29
CA ASN A 23 -23.14 -17.68 -12.15
C ASN A 23 -24.17 -18.81 -12.15
N ASP A 24 -23.93 -19.86 -12.94
CA ASP A 24 -24.77 -21.05 -13.06
C ASP A 24 -24.83 -21.88 -11.79
N LYS A 25 -23.77 -21.82 -10.96
CA LYS A 25 -23.64 -22.59 -9.73
C LYS A 25 -23.71 -21.75 -8.45
N GLY A 26 -23.68 -20.44 -8.57
CA GLY A 26 -23.66 -19.54 -7.43
C GLY A 26 -22.42 -19.69 -6.53
N GLU A 27 -21.29 -20.13 -7.08
CA GLU A 27 -20.07 -20.42 -6.30
C GLU A 27 -18.80 -19.86 -6.96
N TRP A 28 -17.78 -19.64 -6.15
CA TRP A 28 -16.45 -19.30 -6.62
C TRP A 28 -15.65 -20.56 -6.94
N GLY A 29 -15.12 -20.65 -8.16
CA GLY A 29 -14.28 -21.77 -8.58
C GLY A 29 -13.02 -21.33 -9.28
N TRP A 30 -12.03 -22.19 -9.27
CA TRP A 30 -10.82 -21.95 -10.04
C TRP A 30 -11.13 -21.87 -11.52
N GLN A 31 -10.51 -20.92 -12.21
CA GLN A 31 -10.68 -20.75 -13.65
C GLN A 31 -10.02 -21.88 -14.43
N ARG A 32 -8.88 -22.36 -13.96
CA ARG A 32 -8.18 -23.48 -14.57
C ARG A 32 -8.49 -24.80 -13.87
N PRO A 33 -8.53 -25.91 -14.61
CA PRO A 33 -8.77 -27.22 -14.05
C PRO A 33 -7.60 -27.67 -13.14
N ARG A 34 -7.84 -28.73 -12.40
CA ARG A 34 -6.78 -29.37 -11.65
C ARG A 34 -5.72 -29.95 -12.59
N LEU A 35 -4.47 -29.71 -12.22
CA LEU A 35 -3.31 -30.30 -12.84
C LEU A 35 -2.62 -31.17 -11.76
N PHE A 36 -2.74 -32.49 -11.86
CA PHE A 36 -2.31 -33.41 -10.81
C PHE A 36 -2.94 -33.08 -9.44
N CYS A 37 -2.13 -32.81 -8.44
CA CYS A 37 -2.58 -32.52 -7.08
C CYS A 37 -2.91 -31.03 -6.83
N THR A 38 -2.68 -30.16 -7.81
CA THR A 38 -2.88 -28.71 -7.69
C THR A 38 -3.69 -28.14 -8.85
N THR A 39 -3.86 -26.85 -8.88
CA THR A 39 -4.36 -26.10 -10.04
C THR A 39 -3.22 -25.25 -10.59
N GLU A 40 -3.27 -24.92 -11.89
CA GLU A 40 -2.31 -24.02 -12.52
C GLU A 40 -2.16 -22.69 -11.72
N ASP A 41 -3.29 -22.17 -11.27
CA ASP A 41 -3.34 -20.93 -10.48
C ASP A 41 -2.52 -21.02 -9.19
N LEU A 42 -2.73 -22.06 -8.41
CA LEU A 42 -1.99 -22.28 -7.15
C LEU A 42 -0.53 -22.59 -7.39
N PHE A 43 -0.23 -23.38 -8.43
CA PHE A 43 1.14 -23.70 -8.79
C PHE A 43 1.92 -22.43 -9.13
N THR A 44 1.37 -21.59 -9.99
CA THR A 44 2.03 -20.34 -10.39
C THR A 44 2.19 -19.38 -9.22
N GLN A 45 1.17 -19.23 -8.37
CA GLN A 45 1.22 -18.37 -7.19
C GLN A 45 2.28 -18.84 -6.19
N SER A 46 2.52 -20.16 -6.07
CA SER A 46 3.44 -20.71 -5.09
C SER A 46 4.90 -20.30 -5.27
N PHE A 47 5.28 -19.81 -6.43
CA PHE A 47 6.62 -19.28 -6.67
C PHE A 47 6.63 -17.80 -7.07
N ILE A 48 5.57 -17.27 -7.66
CA ILE A 48 5.53 -15.85 -8.00
C ILE A 48 5.47 -14.98 -6.75
N LEU A 49 4.54 -15.29 -5.82
CA LEU A 49 4.36 -14.49 -4.61
C LEU A 49 5.57 -14.56 -3.66
N PRO A 50 6.10 -15.73 -3.29
CA PRO A 50 7.19 -15.81 -2.32
C PRO A 50 8.59 -15.58 -2.91
N TYR A 51 8.78 -15.71 -4.23
CA TYR A 51 10.10 -15.63 -4.83
C TYR A 51 10.22 -14.53 -5.89
N VAL A 52 9.44 -14.58 -6.97
CA VAL A 52 9.63 -13.67 -8.11
C VAL A 52 9.39 -12.21 -7.71
N ILE A 53 8.30 -11.94 -7.01
CA ILE A 53 7.99 -10.57 -6.55
C ILE A 53 9.09 -10.04 -5.62
N PRO A 54 9.48 -10.74 -4.53
CA PRO A 54 10.59 -10.30 -3.68
C PRO A 54 11.92 -10.13 -4.43
N MET A 55 12.22 -10.98 -5.39
CA MET A 55 13.45 -10.83 -6.22
C MET A 55 13.42 -9.55 -7.04
N LEU A 56 12.31 -9.23 -7.68
CA LEU A 56 12.15 -7.99 -8.45
C LEU A 56 12.24 -6.75 -7.53
N GLU A 57 11.62 -6.79 -6.37
CA GLU A 57 11.66 -5.71 -5.38
C GLU A 57 13.07 -5.54 -4.80
N ASN A 58 13.74 -6.62 -4.48
CA ASN A 58 15.14 -6.59 -4.04
C ASN A 58 16.08 -6.04 -5.12
N ALA A 59 15.75 -6.24 -6.38
CA ALA A 59 16.46 -5.62 -7.50
C ALA A 59 16.09 -4.13 -7.71
N GLY A 60 15.17 -3.59 -6.92
CA GLY A 60 14.79 -2.17 -6.92
C GLY A 60 13.55 -1.83 -7.72
N ALA A 61 12.80 -2.80 -8.22
CA ALA A 61 11.54 -2.57 -8.92
C ALA A 61 10.39 -2.22 -7.94
N ASN A 62 9.44 -1.42 -8.43
CA ASN A 62 8.12 -1.28 -7.82
C ASN A 62 7.18 -2.29 -8.50
N VAL A 63 6.72 -3.29 -7.75
CA VAL A 63 5.90 -4.37 -8.30
C VAL A 63 4.44 -4.15 -7.95
N TYR A 64 3.60 -4.03 -8.96
CA TYR A 64 2.15 -3.94 -8.84
C TYR A 64 1.53 -5.29 -9.20
N THR A 65 0.66 -5.79 -8.33
CA THR A 65 -0.09 -7.01 -8.58
C THR A 65 -1.57 -6.71 -8.57
N PRO A 66 -2.36 -7.21 -9.54
CA PRO A 66 -3.81 -7.03 -9.55
C PRO A 66 -4.49 -7.83 -8.45
N ARG A 67 -3.76 -8.74 -7.83
CA ARG A 67 -4.21 -9.54 -6.69
C ARG A 67 -3.38 -9.27 -5.47
N GLU A 68 -4.09 -9.26 -4.34
CA GLU A 68 -3.45 -9.09 -3.05
C GLU A 68 -2.55 -10.28 -2.72
N ARG A 69 -1.37 -9.99 -2.22
CA ARG A 69 -0.39 -10.98 -1.75
C ARG A 69 -0.35 -11.09 -0.23
N ASP A 70 -1.04 -10.20 0.46
CA ASP A 70 -1.15 -10.18 1.90
C ASP A 70 -2.27 -11.13 2.36
N THR A 71 -1.97 -12.00 3.29
CA THR A 71 -2.92 -12.97 3.87
C THR A 71 -3.50 -12.51 5.20
N GLN A 72 -3.13 -11.32 5.68
CA GLN A 72 -3.61 -10.79 6.94
C GLN A 72 -5.10 -10.42 6.86
N LYS A 73 -5.92 -10.98 7.76
CA LYS A 73 -7.37 -10.75 7.83
C LYS A 73 -7.69 -9.34 8.35
N ASN A 74 -6.88 -8.87 9.28
CA ASN A 74 -7.07 -7.58 9.90
C ASN A 74 -6.55 -6.48 8.97
N GLU A 75 -7.37 -5.47 8.75
CA GLU A 75 -7.01 -4.26 8.01
C GLU A 75 -7.03 -3.07 8.94
N VAL A 76 -5.92 -2.34 8.98
CA VAL A 76 -5.84 -1.06 9.68
C VAL A 76 -5.39 -0.01 8.69
N ILE A 77 -6.20 1.01 8.48
CA ILE A 77 -5.86 2.15 7.64
C ILE A 77 -5.73 3.37 8.53
N VAL A 78 -4.59 4.04 8.44
CA VAL A 78 -4.32 5.32 9.09
C VAL A 78 -4.28 6.39 8.02
N ASP A 79 -5.10 7.40 8.14
CA ASP A 79 -5.34 8.41 7.13
C ASP A 79 -5.45 9.80 7.77
N ASN A 80 -5.05 10.83 7.04
CA ASN A 80 -5.11 12.21 7.52
C ASN A 80 -6.55 12.75 7.64
N ASP A 81 -7.51 12.17 6.92
CA ASP A 81 -8.92 12.59 6.92
C ASP A 81 -9.81 11.77 7.87
N THR A 82 -9.37 10.60 8.30
CA THR A 82 -10.21 9.66 9.05
C THR A 82 -9.64 9.38 10.44
N ARG A 83 -10.49 9.48 11.47
CA ARG A 83 -10.15 9.12 12.85
C ARG A 83 -10.89 7.84 13.22
N ASN A 84 -10.18 6.74 13.29
CA ASN A 84 -10.70 5.40 13.58
C ASN A 84 -9.99 4.70 14.74
N GLY A 85 -9.45 5.47 15.68
CA GLY A 85 -8.66 4.95 16.80
C GLY A 85 -7.17 4.83 16.53
N SER A 86 -6.74 4.97 15.27
CA SER A 86 -5.34 5.13 14.87
C SER A 86 -4.97 6.61 14.81
N ILE A 87 -3.69 6.93 14.82
CA ILE A 87 -3.20 8.29 14.96
C ILE A 87 -2.40 8.70 13.73
N TYR A 88 -2.79 9.82 13.11
CA TYR A 88 -1.99 10.54 12.13
C TYR A 88 -1.47 11.84 12.73
N LEU A 89 -0.16 12.08 12.61
CA LEU A 89 0.50 13.27 13.14
C LEU A 89 1.38 13.94 12.10
N GLU A 90 1.45 15.26 12.17
CA GLU A 90 2.37 16.07 11.35
C GLU A 90 3.32 16.86 12.26
N MET A 91 4.61 16.67 12.08
CA MET A 91 5.62 17.50 12.68
C MET A 91 6.20 18.46 11.64
N LYS A 92 6.09 19.76 11.90
CA LYS A 92 6.64 20.82 11.06
C LYS A 92 8.07 21.19 11.53
N SER A 93 8.86 21.71 10.61
CA SER A 93 10.11 22.37 10.93
C SER A 93 10.01 23.89 10.79
N ARG A 94 11.11 24.60 11.05
CA ARG A 94 11.16 26.07 10.84
C ARG A 94 10.89 26.47 9.37
N LYS A 95 11.26 25.58 8.41
CA LYS A 95 11.23 25.88 6.97
C LYS A 95 10.22 25.07 6.19
N ALA A 96 9.80 23.92 6.74
CA ALA A 96 8.87 23.02 6.07
C ALA A 96 7.59 22.85 6.91
N ARG A 97 6.45 23.16 6.30
CA ARG A 97 5.12 23.00 6.87
C ARG A 97 4.33 22.07 5.97
N TRP A 98 3.48 21.27 6.56
CA TRP A 98 2.53 20.46 5.82
C TRP A 98 1.36 21.33 5.36
N GLU A 99 1.04 21.20 4.08
CA GLU A 99 -0.05 21.92 3.42
C GLU A 99 -0.99 20.90 2.78
N LYS A 100 -2.24 21.27 2.61
CA LYS A 100 -3.21 20.45 1.88
C LYS A 100 -2.93 20.54 0.39
N THR A 101 -3.04 19.41 -0.32
CA THR A 101 -2.98 19.43 -1.79
C THR A 101 -4.25 20.05 -2.38
N ASP A 102 -4.14 20.62 -3.57
CA ASP A 102 -5.30 21.10 -4.33
C ASP A 102 -6.11 19.95 -4.96
N GLY A 103 -5.56 18.71 -4.95
CA GLY A 103 -6.18 17.51 -5.48
C GLY A 103 -6.87 16.68 -4.41
N TYR A 104 -7.29 15.51 -4.85
CA TYR A 104 -7.90 14.51 -3.99
C TYR A 104 -6.83 13.68 -3.26
N GLY A 105 -7.28 12.90 -2.27
CA GLY A 105 -6.52 11.89 -1.55
C GLY A 105 -7.41 10.72 -1.19
N PHE A 106 -6.83 9.78 -0.47
CA PHE A 106 -7.56 8.65 0.06
C PHE A 106 -8.47 9.10 1.22
N ALA A 107 -9.67 8.56 1.28
CA ALA A 107 -10.46 8.48 2.51
C ALA A 107 -11.42 7.30 2.43
N GLN A 108 -11.43 6.48 3.47
CA GLN A 108 -12.39 5.39 3.57
C GLN A 108 -13.74 5.94 4.07
N ARG A 109 -14.66 6.18 3.15
CA ARG A 109 -16.00 6.72 3.45
C ARG A 109 -17.04 5.63 3.68
N LYS A 110 -16.77 4.41 3.22
CA LYS A 110 -17.67 3.26 3.34
C LYS A 110 -16.87 1.94 3.40
N PRO A 111 -17.48 0.89 3.96
CA PRO A 111 -16.78 -0.39 4.12
C PRO A 111 -16.56 -1.12 2.79
N VAL A 112 -17.40 -0.87 1.79
CA VAL A 112 -17.34 -1.50 0.47
C VAL A 112 -17.56 -0.46 -0.61
N TYR A 113 -16.75 -0.52 -1.67
CA TYR A 113 -16.86 0.34 -2.84
C TYR A 113 -17.40 -0.45 -4.03
N GLU A 114 -18.24 0.19 -4.84
CA GLU A 114 -18.80 -0.34 -6.06
C GLU A 114 -17.96 0.02 -7.29
N ASP A 115 -18.32 -0.51 -8.45
CA ASP A 115 -17.65 -0.16 -9.70
C ASP A 115 -17.76 1.34 -9.99
N GLY A 116 -16.64 1.94 -10.36
CA GLY A 116 -16.54 3.37 -10.62
C GLY A 116 -16.32 4.24 -9.38
N GLU A 117 -16.34 3.66 -8.18
CA GLU A 117 -16.01 4.36 -6.95
C GLU A 117 -14.54 4.18 -6.61
N ASN A 118 -13.87 5.31 -6.39
CA ASN A 118 -12.45 5.31 -6.08
C ASN A 118 -12.18 6.02 -4.75
N PRO A 119 -11.79 5.32 -3.68
CA PRO A 119 -11.52 5.94 -2.38
C PRO A 119 -10.37 6.93 -2.39
N PHE A 120 -9.46 6.86 -3.37
CA PHE A 120 -8.36 7.82 -3.54
C PHE A 120 -8.80 9.18 -4.10
N LEU A 121 -10.08 9.32 -4.44
CA LEU A 121 -10.68 10.57 -4.90
C LEU A 121 -11.65 11.19 -3.87
N THR A 122 -11.77 10.62 -2.68
CA THR A 122 -12.79 11.00 -1.69
C THR A 122 -12.24 11.77 -0.50
N GLY A 123 -10.93 11.80 -0.34
CA GLY A 123 -10.20 12.46 0.75
C GLY A 123 -9.32 13.60 0.28
N SER A 124 -8.33 13.90 1.10
CA SER A 124 -7.31 14.92 0.83
C SER A 124 -5.93 14.35 1.13
N ALA A 125 -4.91 14.87 0.47
CA ALA A 125 -3.54 14.55 0.79
C ALA A 125 -2.79 15.78 1.31
N ARG A 126 -1.64 15.53 1.94
CA ARG A 126 -0.78 16.55 2.56
C ARG A 126 0.55 16.58 1.83
N PHE A 127 1.16 17.73 1.67
CA PHE A 127 2.49 17.82 1.09
C PHE A 127 3.37 18.80 1.85
N THR A 128 4.68 18.63 1.70
CA THR A 128 5.66 19.58 2.20
C THR A 128 6.88 19.61 1.29
N ARG A 129 7.66 20.68 1.38
CA ARG A 129 8.92 20.83 0.64
C ARG A 129 10.00 19.93 1.20
N THR A 130 10.85 19.44 0.32
CA THR A 130 12.01 18.63 0.70
C THR A 130 13.12 19.46 1.33
N GLU A 131 13.90 18.83 2.19
CA GLU A 131 15.08 19.39 2.87
C GLU A 131 16.22 18.38 2.87
N LYS A 132 17.46 18.83 2.58
CA LYS A 132 18.60 17.91 2.43
C LYS A 132 19.14 17.38 3.76
N LYS A 133 19.27 18.19 4.79
CA LYS A 133 19.98 17.78 6.03
C LYS A 133 19.41 18.31 7.35
N LYS A 134 18.79 19.48 7.39
CA LYS A 134 18.32 20.14 8.63
C LYS A 134 16.86 20.56 8.50
N ASN A 135 16.21 20.80 9.64
CA ASN A 135 14.82 21.23 9.68
C ASN A 135 13.85 20.22 9.07
N LYS A 136 14.00 18.96 9.47
CA LYS A 136 13.13 17.87 9.00
C LYS A 136 11.69 18.06 9.48
N ALA A 137 10.76 17.82 8.58
CA ALA A 137 9.36 17.66 8.86
C ALA A 137 8.98 16.18 8.66
N PHE A 138 8.02 15.71 9.44
CA PHE A 138 7.61 14.31 9.40
C PHE A 138 6.09 14.21 9.33
N ALA A 139 5.60 13.19 8.66
CA ALA A 139 4.25 12.68 8.80
C ALA A 139 4.35 11.27 9.39
N GLU A 140 3.50 10.96 10.36
CA GLU A 140 3.52 9.72 11.11
C GLU A 140 2.16 9.06 11.09
N TRP A 141 2.14 7.76 10.83
CA TRP A 141 0.96 6.91 10.84
C TRP A 141 1.17 5.81 11.89
N ILE A 142 0.44 5.93 13.00
CA ILE A 142 0.51 5.01 14.15
C ILE A 142 -0.78 4.17 14.16
N PRO A 143 -0.72 2.91 13.72
CA PRO A 143 -1.88 2.03 13.71
C PRO A 143 -2.25 1.56 15.09
N THR A 144 -3.53 1.25 15.30
CA THR A 144 -3.97 0.42 16.44
C THR A 144 -4.12 -1.00 15.93
N ILE A 145 -3.06 -1.79 16.06
CA ILE A 145 -3.01 -3.18 15.59
C ILE A 145 -3.93 -4.06 16.44
N PRO A 146 -4.91 -4.76 15.86
CA PRO A 146 -5.88 -5.56 16.63
C PRO A 146 -5.29 -6.84 17.21
N GLU A 147 -4.32 -7.46 16.53
CA GLU A 147 -3.67 -8.70 16.95
C GLU A 147 -2.19 -8.67 16.55
N THR A 148 -1.31 -9.18 17.41
CA THR A 148 0.10 -9.35 17.06
C THR A 148 0.23 -10.28 15.87
N GLY A 149 1.02 -9.90 14.88
CA GLY A 149 1.24 -10.72 13.69
C GLY A 149 1.92 -9.97 12.55
N SER A 150 1.94 -10.65 11.42
CA SER A 150 2.58 -10.18 10.20
C SER A 150 1.59 -9.36 9.36
N TYR A 151 1.96 -8.14 9.01
CA TYR A 151 1.15 -7.19 8.24
C TYR A 151 1.94 -6.66 7.06
N ALA A 152 1.36 -6.74 5.87
CA ALA A 152 1.88 -6.01 4.74
C ALA A 152 1.60 -4.51 4.91
N VAL A 153 2.58 -3.68 4.62
CA VAL A 153 2.49 -2.22 4.73
C VAL A 153 2.42 -1.62 3.34
N TYR A 154 1.42 -0.79 3.14
CA TYR A 154 1.20 -0.05 1.90
C TYR A 154 1.08 1.44 2.20
N VAL A 155 1.63 2.26 1.33
CA VAL A 155 1.52 3.72 1.42
C VAL A 155 0.73 4.28 0.25
N SER A 156 0.01 5.35 0.49
CA SER A 156 -0.66 6.16 -0.53
C SER A 156 -0.10 7.57 -0.54
N TYR A 157 -0.10 8.18 -1.70
CA TYR A 157 0.28 9.57 -1.93
C TYR A 157 -0.33 10.07 -3.24
N GLN A 158 -0.29 11.36 -3.47
CA GLN A 158 -0.59 11.96 -4.78
C GLN A 158 0.71 12.27 -5.52
N THR A 159 0.74 11.98 -6.81
CA THR A 159 1.81 12.42 -7.68
C THR A 159 1.61 13.90 -8.01
N LEU A 160 2.51 14.74 -7.52
CA LEU A 160 2.50 16.17 -7.74
C LEU A 160 3.54 16.56 -8.80
N PRO A 161 3.40 17.70 -9.49
CA PRO A 161 4.34 18.11 -10.56
C PRO A 161 5.81 18.13 -10.13
N ASN A 162 6.07 18.47 -8.87
CA ASN A 162 7.42 18.56 -8.31
C ASN A 162 7.73 17.43 -7.30
N SER A 163 7.03 16.30 -7.39
CA SER A 163 7.33 15.13 -6.56
C SER A 163 8.74 14.63 -6.78
N VAL A 164 9.37 14.16 -5.70
CA VAL A 164 10.72 13.57 -5.74
C VAL A 164 10.68 12.07 -6.01
N SER A 165 11.81 11.52 -6.47
CA SER A 165 11.95 10.09 -6.73
C SER A 165 12.50 9.29 -5.55
N ASP A 166 12.84 9.94 -4.44
CA ASP A 166 13.49 9.34 -3.28
C ASP A 166 12.79 9.69 -1.94
N ALA A 167 11.45 9.79 -1.96
CA ALA A 167 10.68 10.04 -0.75
C ALA A 167 10.98 8.98 0.32
N LYS A 168 11.45 9.44 1.48
CA LYS A 168 12.01 8.57 2.51
C LYS A 168 10.95 8.13 3.51
N TYR A 169 10.57 6.87 3.42
CA TYR A 169 9.70 6.19 4.38
C TYR A 169 10.52 5.34 5.34
N LEU A 170 10.14 5.36 6.61
CA LEU A 170 10.68 4.51 7.67
C LEU A 170 9.53 3.67 8.23
N VAL A 171 9.66 2.36 8.17
CA VAL A 171 8.72 1.43 8.80
C VAL A 171 9.34 0.94 10.09
N PHE A 172 8.75 1.34 11.21
CA PHE A 172 9.09 0.85 12.55
C PHE A 172 8.27 -0.41 12.83
N HIS A 173 8.92 -1.50 13.15
CA HIS A 173 8.31 -2.80 13.35
C HIS A 173 9.08 -3.59 14.42
N LYS A 174 8.56 -4.73 14.85
CA LYS A 174 9.15 -5.55 15.93
C LYS A 174 10.63 -5.92 15.68
N GLY A 175 11.04 -6.07 14.44
CA GLY A 175 12.44 -6.36 14.07
C GLY A 175 13.35 -5.14 13.97
N GLY A 176 12.85 -3.92 14.23
CA GLY A 176 13.62 -2.68 14.12
C GLY A 176 13.02 -1.66 13.16
N VAL A 177 13.84 -1.01 12.36
CA VAL A 177 13.42 0.02 11.40
C VAL A 177 13.92 -0.32 10.01
N THR A 178 13.01 -0.32 9.04
CA THR A 178 13.36 -0.50 7.62
C THR A 178 13.11 0.80 6.85
N GLU A 179 14.13 1.25 6.11
CA GLU A 179 14.07 2.45 5.28
C GLU A 179 13.70 2.09 3.83
N PHE A 180 12.79 2.89 3.25
CA PHE A 180 12.41 2.83 1.84
C PHE A 180 12.57 4.18 1.17
N LYS A 181 12.95 4.16 -0.10
CA LYS A 181 12.90 5.32 -0.98
C LYS A 181 11.84 5.08 -2.05
N VAL A 182 10.77 5.84 -1.99
CA VAL A 182 9.61 5.70 -2.89
C VAL A 182 9.64 6.80 -3.92
N ASN A 183 9.52 6.41 -5.19
CA ASN A 183 9.40 7.36 -6.29
C ASN A 183 7.96 7.90 -6.36
N GLN A 184 7.72 9.08 -5.79
CA GLN A 184 6.39 9.71 -5.80
C GLN A 184 6.04 10.45 -7.10
N ARG A 185 6.93 10.43 -8.10
CA ARG A 185 6.63 10.97 -9.44
C ARG A 185 5.63 10.13 -10.22
N ILE A 186 5.41 8.90 -9.76
CA ILE A 186 4.53 7.89 -10.37
C ILE A 186 3.87 7.07 -9.27
N GLY A 187 2.77 6.40 -9.60
CA GLY A 187 2.08 5.51 -8.66
C GLY A 187 1.22 6.22 -7.61
N GLY A 188 0.91 7.50 -7.80
CA GLY A 188 -0.02 8.21 -6.94
C GLY A 188 -1.46 7.74 -7.11
N GLY A 189 -2.28 7.87 -6.06
CA GLY A 189 -3.69 7.47 -6.07
C GLY A 189 -3.92 5.97 -6.03
N THR A 190 -3.01 5.21 -5.44
CA THR A 190 -3.14 3.76 -5.22
C THR A 190 -2.33 3.32 -4.01
N TRP A 191 -2.44 2.04 -3.64
CA TRP A 191 -1.59 1.42 -2.62
C TRP A 191 -0.26 0.96 -3.21
N VAL A 192 0.83 1.49 -2.68
CA VAL A 192 2.20 1.08 -3.00
C VAL A 192 2.74 0.23 -1.85
N TYR A 193 3.04 -1.02 -2.14
CA TYR A 193 3.56 -1.97 -1.15
C TYR A 193 5.00 -1.65 -0.79
N LEU A 194 5.30 -1.63 0.51
CA LEU A 194 6.66 -1.46 1.03
C LEU A 194 7.30 -2.78 1.46
N GLY A 195 6.56 -3.60 2.20
CA GLY A 195 7.05 -4.86 2.74
C GLY A 195 6.04 -5.46 3.71
N THR A 196 6.35 -6.66 4.20
CA THR A 196 5.56 -7.34 5.24
C THR A 196 6.41 -7.43 6.51
N PHE A 197 5.85 -7.00 7.65
CA PHE A 197 6.56 -6.85 8.91
C PHE A 197 5.73 -7.35 10.09
N GLU A 198 6.42 -7.74 11.17
CA GLU A 198 5.77 -8.11 12.42
C GLU A 198 5.43 -6.88 13.24
N PHE A 199 4.17 -6.80 13.69
CA PHE A 199 3.68 -5.76 14.59
C PHE A 199 3.08 -6.38 15.85
N ASP A 200 3.27 -5.73 16.97
CA ASP A 200 2.60 -6.09 18.21
C ASP A 200 1.22 -5.42 18.31
N LYS A 201 0.30 -6.09 18.98
CA LYS A 201 -1.05 -5.58 19.25
C LYS A 201 -1.02 -4.23 19.96
N GLY A 202 -1.95 -3.36 19.59
CA GLY A 202 -2.12 -2.02 20.16
C GLY A 202 -1.42 -0.95 19.33
N SER A 203 -1.29 0.25 19.90
CA SER A 203 -0.55 1.38 19.34
C SER A 203 0.79 1.49 20.05
N ASN A 204 1.88 1.43 19.31
CA ASN A 204 3.24 1.39 19.84
C ASN A 204 4.13 2.38 19.09
N ASP A 205 5.07 3.01 19.80
CA ASP A 205 6.06 3.93 19.20
C ASP A 205 7.05 3.22 18.25
N TYR A 206 7.11 1.90 18.32
CA TYR A 206 7.91 1.03 17.46
C TYR A 206 7.06 0.25 16.44
N GLY A 207 5.81 0.65 16.24
CA GLY A 207 4.89 0.03 15.29
C GLY A 207 4.20 1.10 14.45
N MET A 208 4.96 1.82 13.60
CA MET A 208 4.43 2.96 12.84
C MET A 208 5.16 3.13 11.51
N VAL A 209 4.59 3.96 10.66
CA VAL A 209 5.25 4.44 9.44
C VAL A 209 5.53 5.93 9.56
N VAL A 210 6.70 6.35 9.16
CA VAL A 210 7.11 7.75 9.15
C VAL A 210 7.57 8.14 7.75
N LEU A 211 7.07 9.25 7.23
CA LEU A 211 7.56 9.89 6.03
C LEU A 211 8.37 11.12 6.43
N SER A 212 9.65 11.14 6.06
CA SER A 212 10.54 12.29 6.26
C SER A 212 10.59 13.15 5.02
N ASN A 213 10.63 14.48 5.19
CA ASN A 213 10.88 15.38 4.06
C ASN A 213 12.36 15.43 3.61
N GLU A 214 13.20 14.55 4.14
CA GLU A 214 14.58 14.40 3.68
C GLU A 214 14.62 13.79 2.27
N SER A 215 15.29 14.50 1.35
CA SER A 215 15.48 14.04 -0.02
C SER A 215 16.80 14.58 -0.57
N SER A 216 17.40 13.86 -1.51
CA SER A 216 18.54 14.35 -2.29
C SER A 216 18.12 15.38 -3.35
N GLU A 217 16.85 15.42 -3.67
CA GLU A 217 16.25 16.29 -4.68
C GLU A 217 15.56 17.50 -4.06
N ASN A 218 15.44 18.57 -4.83
CA ASN A 218 14.59 19.71 -4.49
C ASN A 218 13.20 19.46 -5.09
N GLY A 219 12.19 19.44 -4.24
CA GLY A 219 10.82 19.20 -4.68
C GLY A 219 9.86 19.13 -3.51
N VAL A 220 8.86 18.28 -3.65
CA VAL A 220 7.86 18.04 -2.61
C VAL A 220 7.70 16.53 -2.37
N ILE A 221 7.32 16.20 -1.15
CA ILE A 221 6.82 14.89 -0.78
C ILE A 221 5.35 15.01 -0.40
N CYS A 222 4.60 13.96 -0.70
CA CYS A 222 3.18 13.88 -0.41
C CYS A 222 2.90 12.76 0.58
N ALA A 223 2.09 13.05 1.59
CA ALA A 223 1.59 12.15 2.61
C ALA A 223 0.07 12.02 2.44
N ASP A 224 -0.42 10.79 2.50
CA ASP A 224 -1.86 10.51 2.39
C ASP A 224 -2.22 9.43 3.42
N ALA A 225 -2.40 8.20 3.04
CA ALA A 225 -2.78 7.13 3.93
C ALA A 225 -1.72 6.01 3.97
N VAL A 226 -1.75 5.24 5.06
CA VAL A 226 -0.99 3.99 5.20
C VAL A 226 -1.94 2.87 5.60
N ARG A 227 -1.85 1.75 4.90
CA ARG A 227 -2.60 0.53 5.17
C ARG A 227 -1.69 -0.55 5.72
N PHE A 228 -2.14 -1.21 6.77
CA PHE A 228 -1.50 -2.36 7.41
C PHE A 228 -2.42 -3.57 7.25
N GLY A 229 -2.00 -4.59 6.53
CA GLY A 229 -2.78 -5.79 6.28
C GLY A 229 -4.03 -5.59 5.43
N GLY A 230 -5.02 -6.42 5.63
CA GLY A 230 -6.33 -6.37 4.98
C GLY A 230 -6.42 -7.07 3.63
N GLY A 231 -5.32 -7.64 3.17
CA GLY A 231 -5.30 -8.40 1.93
C GLY A 231 -5.55 -9.87 2.20
N MET A 232 -6.78 -10.30 2.09
CA MET A 232 -7.16 -11.70 2.23
C MET A 232 -7.19 -12.46 0.90
N GLY A 233 -6.57 -11.92 -0.14
CA GLY A 233 -6.64 -12.58 -1.44
C GLY A 233 -8.11 -12.74 -1.85
N ASN A 234 -8.65 -13.88 -1.93
CA ASN A 234 -9.92 -14.25 -2.53
C ASN A 234 -11.18 -13.98 -1.67
N ILE A 235 -11.26 -12.92 -0.91
CA ILE A 235 -12.47 -12.56 -0.17
C ILE A 235 -13.40 -11.72 -1.03
N SER A 236 -14.63 -12.20 -1.20
CA SER A 236 -15.71 -11.40 -1.75
C SER A 236 -16.15 -10.36 -0.72
N ARG A 237 -16.07 -9.09 -1.05
CA ARG A 237 -16.39 -7.99 -0.13
C ARG A 237 -17.60 -7.17 -0.54
N GLY A 238 -18.25 -7.55 -1.59
CA GLY A 238 -19.42 -6.82 -2.04
C GLY A 238 -20.04 -7.41 -3.27
N THR A 239 -21.16 -6.84 -3.63
CA THR A 239 -21.89 -7.21 -4.84
C THR A 239 -22.19 -5.97 -5.64
N VAL A 240 -22.12 -6.09 -6.95
CA VAL A 240 -22.72 -5.16 -7.89
C VAL A 240 -23.78 -5.92 -8.65
N SER A 241 -24.96 -5.37 -8.76
CA SER A 241 -26.09 -6.06 -9.41
C SER A 241 -26.36 -7.46 -8.84
N GLY A 242 -26.18 -7.64 -7.52
CA GLY A 242 -26.39 -8.92 -6.83
C GLY A 242 -25.29 -9.95 -7.00
N LEU A 243 -24.23 -9.66 -7.73
CA LEU A 243 -23.11 -10.58 -7.91
C LEU A 243 -21.97 -10.28 -6.92
N PRO A 244 -21.39 -11.31 -6.27
CA PRO A 244 -20.22 -11.14 -5.44
C PRO A 244 -19.05 -10.62 -6.25
N ARG A 245 -18.29 -9.69 -5.65
CA ARG A 245 -17.08 -9.14 -6.27
C ARG A 245 -15.85 -9.44 -5.43
N TYR A 246 -14.78 -9.76 -6.12
CA TYR A 246 -13.46 -9.77 -5.51
C TYR A 246 -12.94 -8.35 -5.40
N LEU A 247 -12.40 -8.06 -4.22
CA LEU A 247 -11.75 -6.79 -3.92
C LEU A 247 -10.27 -6.99 -3.60
N GLU A 248 -9.68 -8.08 -4.10
CA GLU A 248 -8.26 -8.32 -4.01
C GLU A 248 -7.50 -7.13 -4.57
N GLY A 249 -6.57 -6.58 -3.86
CA GLY A 249 -5.66 -5.52 -4.32
C GLY A 249 -6.23 -4.50 -5.31
N ALA A 250 -7.01 -4.98 -6.27
CA ALA A 250 -7.71 -4.18 -7.28
C ALA A 250 -8.78 -3.23 -6.70
N ARG A 251 -9.22 -3.44 -5.48
CA ARG A 251 -10.16 -2.58 -4.76
C ARG A 251 -9.74 -1.12 -4.73
N TYR A 252 -8.43 -0.90 -4.74
CA TYR A 252 -7.83 0.41 -4.61
C TYR A 252 -6.86 0.75 -5.75
N SER A 253 -6.79 -0.10 -6.76
CA SER A 253 -5.85 0.06 -7.89
C SER A 253 -6.53 0.38 -9.23
N ALA A 254 -7.79 0.73 -9.20
CA ALA A 254 -8.52 1.13 -10.40
C ALA A 254 -8.36 2.61 -10.72
#